data_793cbafde8269726644781c7f2e67f8e
#
_entry.id   793cbafde8269726644781c7f2e67f8e
#
_cell.length_a   1.000
_cell.length_b   1.000
_cell.length_c   1.000
_cell.angle_alpha   90.00
_cell.angle_beta   90.00
_cell.angle_gamma   90.00
#
_symmetry.space_group_name_H-M   'P 1'
#
loop_
_entity.id
_entity.type
_entity.pdbx_description
1 polymer ?
#
loop_
_entity_poly.entity_id
_entity_poly.type
_entity_poly.pdbx_seq_one_letter_code
_entity_poly.pdbx_strand_id
1 'polypeptide(L)'
;LLKSFLFQGAFFQFQRYAAYEDACRIRARLVADMKNLTGEVDFLALPVSGGASDPNPATLDETYRQFAGTAFANVTGQPALALPPASKGQAPLQLAGPRRCDAALLSLGEYLLTLREGGK
;
A
#
# COMPACT_ATOMS: atom_id res chain seq x y z
N LEU A 1 12.68 15.47 6.35
CA LEU A 1 12.10 14.35 5.57
C LEU A 1 12.48 14.46 4.08
N LEU A 2 12.12 15.53 3.35
CA LEU A 2 12.44 15.70 1.92
C LEU A 2 13.95 15.59 1.63
N LYS A 3 14.79 16.29 2.41
CA LYS A 3 16.24 16.22 2.28
C LYS A 3 16.79 14.81 2.44
N SER A 4 16.22 14.02 3.36
CA SER A 4 16.63 12.62 3.58
C SER A 4 16.30 11.76 2.36
N PHE A 5 15.14 11.92 1.76
CA PHE A 5 14.76 11.17 0.55
C PHE A 5 15.62 11.55 -0.67
N LEU A 6 15.91 12.84 -0.85
CA LEU A 6 16.80 13.30 -1.92
C LEU A 6 18.21 12.75 -1.75
N PHE A 7 18.73 12.76 -0.52
CA PHE A 7 20.05 12.20 -0.22
C PHE A 7 20.10 10.69 -0.47
N GLN A 8 19.11 9.95 0.00
CA GLN A 8 18.99 8.51 -0.25
C GLN A 8 18.91 8.20 -1.75
N GLY A 9 18.09 8.95 -2.50
CA GLY A 9 17.99 8.80 -3.95
C GLY A 9 19.33 9.00 -4.65
N ALA A 10 20.04 10.09 -4.32
CA ALA A 10 21.36 10.37 -4.84
C ALA A 10 22.39 9.30 -4.45
N PHE A 11 22.37 8.84 -3.19
CA PHE A 11 23.27 7.78 -2.72
C PHE A 11 23.09 6.49 -3.52
N PHE A 12 21.84 6.01 -3.70
CA PHE A 12 21.58 4.80 -4.47
C PHE A 12 21.96 4.99 -5.95
N GLN A 13 21.64 6.13 -6.53
CA GLN A 13 21.93 6.40 -7.94
C GLN A 13 23.44 6.48 -8.23
N PHE A 14 24.23 7.07 -7.35
CA PHE A 14 25.64 7.34 -7.64
C PHE A 14 26.61 6.39 -6.93
N GLN A 15 26.24 5.83 -5.79
CA GLN A 15 27.11 4.98 -4.98
C GLN A 15 26.70 3.50 -4.97
N ARG A 16 25.42 3.21 -5.22
CA ARG A 16 24.83 1.86 -5.15
C ARG A 16 23.93 1.58 -6.35
N TYR A 17 24.42 1.92 -7.56
CA TYR A 17 23.61 1.82 -8.77
C TYR A 17 23.07 0.40 -9.04
N ALA A 18 23.83 -0.65 -8.77
CA ALA A 18 23.36 -2.03 -8.91
C ALA A 18 22.14 -2.32 -8.02
N ALA A 19 22.14 -1.84 -6.77
CA ALA A 19 20.98 -1.99 -5.88
C ALA A 19 19.76 -1.19 -6.38
N TYR A 20 20.00 -0.03 -6.98
CA TYR A 20 18.93 0.75 -7.63
C TYR A 20 18.34 0.00 -8.84
N GLU A 21 19.18 -0.59 -9.70
CA GLU A 21 18.71 -1.40 -10.83
C GLU A 21 17.90 -2.60 -10.37
N ASP A 22 18.36 -3.32 -9.34
CA ASP A 22 17.62 -4.46 -8.76
C ASP A 22 16.26 -4.03 -8.22
N ALA A 23 16.20 -2.90 -7.52
CA ALA A 23 14.93 -2.32 -7.06
C ALA A 23 14.00 -1.97 -8.24
N CYS A 24 14.52 -1.44 -9.33
CA CYS A 24 13.76 -1.16 -10.55
C CYS A 24 13.23 -2.45 -11.21
N ARG A 25 14.01 -3.52 -11.23
CA ARG A 25 13.58 -4.84 -11.75
C ARG A 25 12.48 -5.43 -10.88
N ILE A 26 12.64 -5.40 -9.55
CA ILE A 26 11.60 -5.84 -8.61
C ILE A 26 10.32 -5.05 -8.80
N ARG A 27 10.41 -3.72 -8.90
CA ARG A 27 9.26 -2.86 -9.16
C ARG A 27 8.56 -3.21 -10.46
N ALA A 28 9.31 -3.42 -11.55
CA ALA A 28 8.74 -3.77 -12.85
C ALA A 28 7.98 -5.10 -12.78
N ARG A 29 8.53 -6.11 -12.08
CA ARG A 29 7.87 -7.40 -11.84
C ARG A 29 6.60 -7.22 -11.02
N LEU A 30 6.64 -6.50 -9.91
CA LEU A 30 5.45 -6.22 -9.09
C LEU A 30 4.34 -5.52 -9.88
N VAL A 31 4.71 -4.56 -10.75
CA VAL A 31 3.73 -3.89 -11.63
C VAL A 31 3.06 -4.88 -12.58
N ALA A 32 3.82 -5.83 -13.15
CA ALA A 32 3.29 -6.87 -14.03
C ALA A 32 2.37 -7.84 -13.27
N ASP A 33 2.82 -8.32 -12.11
CA ASP A 33 2.07 -9.25 -11.26
C ASP A 33 0.74 -8.60 -10.80
N MET A 34 0.79 -7.34 -10.39
CA MET A 34 -0.42 -6.60 -9.99
C MET A 34 -1.36 -6.32 -11.15
N LYS A 35 -0.84 -6.10 -12.36
CA LYS A 35 -1.66 -5.97 -13.55
C LYS A 35 -2.41 -7.27 -13.86
N ASN A 36 -1.75 -8.40 -13.74
CA ASN A 36 -2.37 -9.71 -13.93
C ASN A 36 -3.46 -9.94 -12.87
N LEU A 37 -3.13 -9.72 -11.59
CA LEU A 37 -4.08 -9.90 -10.49
C LEU A 37 -5.33 -9.01 -10.65
N THR A 38 -5.16 -7.74 -10.98
CA THR A 38 -6.28 -6.82 -11.21
C THR A 38 -6.99 -7.03 -12.56
N GLY A 39 -6.52 -7.95 -13.37
CA GLY A 39 -7.25 -8.49 -14.52
C GLY A 39 -8.23 -9.60 -14.15
N GLU A 40 -8.04 -10.24 -12.98
CA GLU A 40 -8.88 -11.32 -12.47
C GLU A 40 -9.89 -10.83 -11.41
N VAL A 41 -9.60 -9.72 -10.74
CA VAL A 41 -10.43 -9.12 -9.70
C VAL A 41 -10.56 -7.62 -9.90
N ASP A 42 -11.71 -7.06 -9.54
CA ASP A 42 -11.97 -5.61 -9.68
C ASP A 42 -11.22 -4.81 -8.60
N PHE A 43 -11.22 -5.31 -7.36
CA PHE A 43 -10.59 -4.66 -6.21
C PHE A 43 -9.94 -5.67 -5.27
N LEU A 44 -8.92 -5.22 -4.57
CA LEU A 44 -8.27 -5.94 -3.48
C LEU A 44 -8.71 -5.33 -2.16
N ALA A 45 -8.99 -6.18 -1.18
CA ALA A 45 -9.28 -5.77 0.19
C ALA A 45 -8.27 -6.40 1.14
N LEU A 46 -7.50 -5.59 1.85
CA LEU A 46 -6.39 -6.00 2.71
C LEU A 46 -6.46 -5.26 4.04
N PRO A 47 -6.02 -5.85 5.15
CA PRO A 47 -5.81 -5.09 6.38
C PRO A 47 -4.68 -4.05 6.15
N VAL A 48 -4.84 -2.84 6.69
CA VAL A 48 -3.81 -1.78 6.58
C VAL A 48 -2.52 -2.17 7.29
N SER A 49 -2.62 -2.91 8.38
CA SER A 49 -1.47 -3.44 9.12
C SER A 49 -1.67 -4.91 9.44
N GLY A 50 -0.59 -5.68 9.44
CA GLY A 50 -0.60 -7.12 9.74
C GLY A 50 -0.78 -7.46 11.23
N GLY A 51 -1.21 -6.51 12.06
CA GLY A 51 -1.37 -6.66 13.50
C GLY A 51 -1.30 -5.31 14.23
N ALA A 52 -1.16 -5.34 15.54
CA ALA A 52 -0.92 -4.14 16.33
C ALA A 52 0.39 -3.49 15.87
N SER A 53 0.29 -2.25 15.38
CA SER A 53 1.47 -1.47 15.00
C SER A 53 2.22 -1.10 16.28
N ASP A 54 3.50 -1.48 16.37
CA ASP A 54 4.37 -1.01 17.44
C ASP A 54 4.76 0.45 17.11
N PRO A 55 4.43 1.42 17.99
CA PRO A 55 4.81 2.81 17.80
C PRO A 55 6.33 3.04 17.86
N ASN A 56 7.06 2.11 18.48
CA ASN A 56 8.52 2.17 18.66
C ASN A 56 9.17 0.86 18.22
N PRO A 57 9.19 0.53 16.93
CA PRO A 57 9.84 -0.69 16.46
C PRO A 57 11.33 -0.67 16.80
N ALA A 58 11.82 -1.78 17.36
CA ALA A 58 13.22 -1.89 17.79
C ALA A 58 14.20 -1.99 16.62
N THR A 59 13.73 -2.43 15.46
CA THR A 59 14.55 -2.65 14.26
C THR A 59 13.93 -2.00 13.02
N LEU A 60 14.79 -1.74 12.04
CA LEU A 60 14.36 -1.25 10.73
C LEU A 60 13.46 -2.28 10.01
N ASP A 61 13.74 -3.57 10.17
CA ASP A 61 12.95 -4.65 9.59
C ASP A 61 11.53 -4.68 10.17
N GLU A 62 11.35 -4.51 11.45
CA GLU A 62 10.03 -4.37 12.09
C GLU A 62 9.29 -3.13 11.58
N THR A 63 10.00 -2.01 11.39
CA THR A 63 9.43 -0.82 10.77
C THR A 63 8.88 -1.12 9.39
N TYR A 64 9.65 -1.77 8.53
CA TYR A 64 9.20 -2.09 7.17
C TYR A 64 8.08 -3.13 7.13
N ARG A 65 8.07 -4.10 8.02
CA ARG A 65 6.97 -5.08 8.12
C ARG A 65 5.62 -4.44 8.41
N GLN A 66 5.60 -3.36 9.17
CA GLN A 66 4.35 -2.63 9.46
C GLN A 66 3.74 -2.02 8.19
N PHE A 67 4.56 -1.66 7.21
CA PHE A 67 4.13 -1.08 5.94
C PHE A 67 3.98 -2.11 4.80
N ALA A 68 4.26 -3.38 5.04
CA ALA A 68 4.25 -4.40 3.99
C ALA A 68 2.90 -4.48 3.27
N GLY A 69 1.79 -4.38 4.00
CA GLY A 69 0.44 -4.42 3.45
C GLY A 69 0.04 -3.20 2.62
N THR A 70 0.75 -2.07 2.77
CA THR A 70 0.42 -0.81 2.07
C THR A 70 1.47 -0.43 1.02
N ALA A 71 2.68 -0.96 1.13
CA ALA A 71 3.81 -0.57 0.29
C ALA A 71 3.60 -0.89 -1.20
N PHE A 72 2.87 -1.97 -1.52
CA PHE A 72 2.67 -2.39 -2.91
C PHE A 72 1.99 -1.31 -3.75
N ALA A 73 0.97 -0.62 -3.22
CA ALA A 73 0.26 0.44 -3.92
C ALA A 73 1.19 1.61 -4.26
N ASN A 74 2.07 2.00 -3.33
CA ASN A 74 3.07 3.03 -3.56
C ASN A 74 4.09 2.62 -4.63
N VAL A 75 4.54 1.37 -4.59
CA VAL A 75 5.55 0.84 -5.52
C VAL A 75 4.97 0.67 -6.93
N THR A 76 3.73 0.19 -7.03
CA THR A 76 3.09 -0.12 -8.32
C THR A 76 2.31 1.07 -8.90
N GLY A 77 2.01 2.09 -8.09
CA GLY A 77 1.25 3.27 -8.49
C GLY A 77 -0.25 2.99 -8.67
N GLN A 78 -0.79 2.08 -7.88
CA GLN A 78 -2.21 1.80 -7.83
C GLN A 78 -2.92 2.74 -6.85
N PRO A 79 -4.18 3.13 -7.12
CA PRO A 79 -4.97 3.84 -6.13
C PRO A 79 -5.29 2.91 -4.95
N ALA A 80 -5.21 3.46 -3.75
CA ALA A 80 -5.56 2.77 -2.52
C ALA A 80 -6.34 3.69 -1.59
N LEU A 81 -7.36 3.13 -0.94
CA LEU A 81 -8.25 3.82 -0.01
C LEU A 81 -8.25 3.08 1.32
N ALA A 82 -7.96 3.77 2.41
CA ALA A 82 -8.09 3.22 3.76
C ALA A 82 -9.48 3.55 4.34
N LEU A 83 -10.19 2.52 4.75
CA LEU A 83 -11.45 2.65 5.48
C LEU A 83 -11.23 2.45 6.97
N PRO A 84 -11.92 3.23 7.83
CA PRO A 84 -11.82 3.05 9.26
C PRO A 84 -12.26 1.64 9.69
N PRO A 85 -11.80 1.14 10.85
CA PRO A 85 -12.23 -0.17 11.35
C PRO A 85 -13.74 -0.18 11.58
N ALA A 86 -14.38 -1.34 11.34
CA ALA A 86 -15.81 -1.49 11.54
C ALA A 86 -16.21 -1.50 13.03
N SER A 87 -15.29 -1.91 13.90
CA SER A 87 -15.47 -1.90 15.35
C SER A 87 -14.15 -1.63 16.07
N LYS A 88 -14.25 -1.23 17.34
CA LYS A 88 -13.06 -0.99 18.18
C LYS A 88 -12.23 -2.27 18.28
N GLY A 89 -10.93 -2.16 18.04
CA GLY A 89 -9.98 -3.28 18.09
C GLY A 89 -9.80 -4.04 16.78
N GLN A 90 -10.56 -3.73 15.73
CA GLN A 90 -10.30 -4.26 14.39
C GLN A 90 -9.28 -3.40 13.63
N ALA A 91 -8.55 -4.03 12.71
CA ALA A 91 -7.68 -3.29 11.81
C ALA A 91 -8.49 -2.50 10.78
N PRO A 92 -8.01 -1.30 10.37
CA PRO A 92 -8.55 -0.60 9.22
C PRO A 92 -8.43 -1.46 7.97
N LEU A 93 -9.37 -1.30 7.03
CA LEU A 93 -9.37 -2.00 5.76
C LEU A 93 -8.76 -1.09 4.69
N GLN A 94 -7.82 -1.62 3.92
CA GLN A 94 -7.34 -1.00 2.69
C GLN A 94 -8.05 -1.63 1.49
N LEU A 95 -8.60 -0.79 0.64
CA LEU A 95 -9.05 -1.16 -0.69
C LEU A 95 -8.02 -0.68 -1.70
N ALA A 96 -7.71 -1.48 -2.69
CA ALA A 96 -6.87 -1.08 -3.82
C ALA A 96 -7.44 -1.62 -5.13
N GLY A 97 -7.22 -0.93 -6.22
CA GLY A 97 -7.77 -1.30 -7.51
C GLY A 97 -6.80 -1.10 -8.67
N PRO A 98 -7.22 -1.37 -9.89
CA PRO A 98 -6.44 -1.10 -11.08
C PRO A 98 -5.99 0.36 -11.16
N ARG A 99 -4.92 0.61 -11.90
CA ARG A 99 -4.46 2.00 -12.11
C ARG A 99 -5.56 2.84 -12.77
N ARG A 100 -5.76 4.07 -12.28
CA ARG A 100 -6.77 5.04 -12.76
C ARG A 100 -8.22 4.68 -12.43
N CYS A 101 -8.47 3.76 -11.50
CA CYS A 101 -9.82 3.47 -11.03
C CYS A 101 -10.22 4.29 -9.79
N ASP A 102 -9.60 5.44 -9.54
CA ASP A 102 -9.78 6.25 -8.32
C ASP A 102 -11.26 6.53 -8.03
N ALA A 103 -12.03 6.95 -9.04
CA ALA A 103 -13.46 7.24 -8.87
C ALA A 103 -14.27 6.00 -8.45
N ALA A 104 -14.02 4.84 -9.08
CA ALA A 104 -14.71 3.60 -8.76
C ALA A 104 -14.32 3.12 -7.35
N LEU A 105 -13.04 3.29 -6.97
CA LEU A 105 -12.54 2.95 -5.64
C LEU A 105 -13.21 3.81 -4.55
N LEU A 106 -13.34 5.11 -4.78
CA LEU A 106 -14.03 6.03 -3.87
C LEU A 106 -15.51 5.68 -3.73
N SER A 107 -16.21 5.39 -4.83
CA SER A 107 -17.62 4.97 -4.82
C SER A 107 -17.83 3.66 -4.05
N LEU A 108 -16.91 2.69 -4.21
CA LEU A 108 -16.94 1.45 -3.44
C LEU A 108 -16.74 1.73 -1.94
N GLY A 109 -15.79 2.60 -1.59
CA GLY A 109 -15.53 2.99 -0.21
C GLY A 109 -16.73 3.65 0.45
N GLU A 110 -17.38 4.58 -0.23
CA GLU A 110 -18.61 5.25 0.21
C GLU A 110 -19.75 4.25 0.41
N TYR A 111 -19.96 3.35 -0.54
CA TYR A 111 -20.95 2.29 -0.43
C TYR A 111 -20.73 1.41 0.80
N LEU A 112 -19.50 0.97 1.05
CA LEU A 112 -19.17 0.15 2.21
C LEU A 112 -19.36 0.88 3.54
N LEU A 113 -19.11 2.19 3.60
CA LEU A 113 -19.36 3.01 4.79
C LEU A 113 -20.87 3.13 5.03
N THR A 114 -21.66 3.38 3.99
CA THR A 114 -23.14 3.46 4.09
C THR A 114 -23.75 2.14 4.60
N LEU A 115 -23.26 1.00 4.12
CA LEU A 115 -23.72 -0.31 4.61
C LEU A 115 -23.42 -0.51 6.10
N ARG A 116 -22.29 0.01 6.59
CA ARG A 116 -21.94 -0.08 8.01
C ARG A 116 -22.82 0.79 8.92
N GLU A 117 -23.26 1.93 8.41
CA GLU A 117 -24.13 2.86 9.14
C GLU A 117 -25.60 2.40 9.14
N GLY A 118 -26.06 1.82 8.03
CA GLY A 118 -27.44 1.30 7.91
C GLY A 118 -27.71 -0.02 8.63
N GLY A 119 -26.68 -0.71 9.10
CA GLY A 119 -26.76 -1.96 9.86
C GLY A 119 -26.83 -1.80 11.38
N LYS A 120 -26.96 -0.56 11.86
CA LYS A 120 -27.22 -0.21 13.26
C LYS A 120 -28.70 0.14 13.40
#